data_bdfeb40bc9e3f480ee5e13cafc834c5c
#
_entry.id   bdfeb40bc9e3f480ee5e13cafc834c5c
#
_cell.length_a   1.000
_cell.length_b   1.000
_cell.length_c   1.000
_cell.angle_alpha   90.00
_cell.angle_beta   90.00
_cell.angle_gamma   90.00
#
_symmetry.space_group_name_H-M   'P 1'
#
loop_
_entity.id
_entity.type
_entity.pdbx_description
1 polymer ?
#
loop_
_entity_poly.entity_id
_entity_poly.type
_entity_poly.pdbx_seq_one_letter_code
_entity_poly.pdbx_strand_id
1 'polypeptide(L)'
;MIKIGLYSEDRTLDPLLSSALGKEFRVALKADQEGMDDLVAAGACDVIVLDLNSNHESLQERIGFSRRLIASHVPCIVMADDGLRSTAFEMVKTGAFGYCRRPPSIRDLKTMLSRAYENSLLKKQLETVQQRVEDPGCCDQLIGSSPQMKRVYQMVNRVTNLNAAVLVTGESGTGKELIARAIHNMGSRAKRPFVAVSCGAIPETLIEAELFGHEKGAFTGTVGAREGYFEQAGDGTLFLDEIGDLSLFTQVKLLRVLQQMEFSRLGSNKLIPLRARLIFATHRNLAQLVAEGKFRQDLFYRINVMRIESPSLQEHPDDIPQIAEHFLHQYSQTFQKPMDTIEPEAIQLLQNYPWPGNVRELENVMQRAIILAPGKTLRADDLSLTLPEEFGL
;
A
#
# COMPACT_ATOMS: atom_id res chain seq x y z
N MET A 1 -26.65 8.15 13.72
CA MET A 1 -27.16 9.46 14.20
C MET A 1 -26.18 10.51 13.73
N ILE A 2 -26.62 11.41 12.84
CA ILE A 2 -25.79 12.44 12.20
C ILE A 2 -25.67 13.64 13.16
N LYS A 3 -24.45 14.08 13.46
CA LYS A 3 -24.19 15.22 14.34
C LYS A 3 -24.04 16.49 13.51
N ILE A 4 -24.85 17.48 13.80
CA ILE A 4 -24.92 18.76 13.09
C ILE A 4 -24.33 19.85 13.97
N GLY A 5 -23.32 20.56 13.49
CA GLY A 5 -22.87 21.81 14.08
C GLY A 5 -23.69 22.96 13.49
N LEU A 6 -24.52 23.63 14.27
CA LEU A 6 -25.29 24.80 13.83
C LEU A 6 -24.58 26.07 14.31
N TYR A 7 -24.06 26.87 13.38
CA TYR A 7 -23.52 28.19 13.68
C TYR A 7 -24.61 29.26 13.45
N SER A 8 -25.18 29.75 14.52
CA SER A 8 -26.20 30.81 14.51
C SER A 8 -26.33 31.49 15.85
N GLU A 9 -26.59 32.76 15.85
CA GLU A 9 -26.93 33.54 17.05
C GLU A 9 -28.41 33.36 17.46
N ASP A 10 -29.25 32.88 16.55
CA ASP A 10 -30.66 32.64 16.81
C ASP A 10 -30.83 31.33 17.60
N ARG A 11 -30.93 31.46 18.92
CA ARG A 11 -31.14 30.37 19.86
C ARG A 11 -32.48 29.63 19.67
N THR A 12 -33.41 30.20 18.90
CA THR A 12 -34.70 29.54 18.64
C THR A 12 -34.60 28.46 17.56
N LEU A 13 -33.57 28.52 16.74
CA LEU A 13 -33.33 27.52 15.66
C LEU A 13 -32.95 26.14 16.20
N ASP A 14 -32.24 26.04 17.30
CA ASP A 14 -31.85 24.74 17.86
C ASP A 14 -33.03 23.88 18.28
N PRO A 15 -33.97 24.33 19.16
CA PRO A 15 -35.11 23.52 19.53
C PRO A 15 -36.05 23.26 18.34
N LEU A 16 -36.20 24.18 17.40
CA LEU A 16 -36.97 24.02 16.18
C LEU A 16 -36.39 22.92 15.29
N LEU A 17 -35.09 22.99 14.99
CA LEU A 17 -34.42 22.01 14.15
C LEU A 17 -34.30 20.65 14.84
N SER A 18 -33.96 20.61 16.12
CA SER A 18 -33.89 19.38 16.92
C SER A 18 -35.21 18.62 16.96
N SER A 19 -36.35 19.35 17.12
CA SER A 19 -37.67 18.76 17.10
C SER A 19 -38.09 18.30 15.70
N ALA A 20 -37.81 19.10 14.67
CA ALA A 20 -38.27 18.85 13.31
C ALA A 20 -37.45 17.81 12.56
N LEU A 21 -36.16 17.74 12.82
CA LEU A 21 -35.24 16.78 12.19
C LEU A 21 -35.36 15.34 12.74
N GLY A 22 -35.86 15.20 14.00
CA GLY A 22 -36.10 13.89 14.61
C GLY A 22 -34.85 13.18 15.12
N LYS A 23 -35.02 11.94 15.62
CA LYS A 23 -33.98 11.18 16.35
C LYS A 23 -32.75 10.77 15.53
N GLU A 24 -32.81 10.89 14.23
CA GLU A 24 -31.70 10.55 13.32
C GLU A 24 -30.60 11.61 13.31
N PHE A 25 -30.91 12.83 13.75
CA PHE A 25 -30.02 13.99 13.77
C PHE A 25 -29.86 14.52 15.19
N ARG A 26 -28.67 15.00 15.51
CA ARG A 26 -28.36 15.69 16.76
C ARG A 26 -27.76 17.05 16.43
N VAL A 27 -28.42 18.11 16.83
CA VAL A 27 -28.00 19.50 16.60
C VAL A 27 -27.19 19.97 17.81
N ALA A 28 -26.10 20.68 17.55
CA ALA A 28 -25.29 21.40 18.55
C ALA A 28 -25.14 22.84 18.08
N LEU A 29 -25.86 23.77 18.73
CA LEU A 29 -25.79 25.19 18.44
C LEU A 29 -24.52 25.81 19.02
N LYS A 30 -23.83 26.60 18.21
CA LYS A 30 -22.73 27.49 18.60
C LYS A 30 -23.01 28.90 18.11
N ALA A 31 -22.93 29.85 18.99
CA ALA A 31 -23.23 31.25 18.69
C ALA A 31 -21.96 32.06 18.38
N ASP A 32 -20.79 31.52 18.67
CA ASP A 32 -19.48 32.15 18.51
C ASP A 32 -18.54 31.28 17.65
N GLN A 33 -17.52 31.94 17.08
CA GLN A 33 -16.53 31.28 16.20
C GLN A 33 -15.67 30.28 16.94
N GLU A 34 -15.22 30.62 18.18
CA GLU A 34 -14.35 29.78 19.00
C GLU A 34 -15.03 28.45 19.36
N GLY A 35 -16.27 28.52 19.83
CA GLY A 35 -17.05 27.31 20.15
C GLY A 35 -17.35 26.43 18.93
N MET A 36 -17.39 27.00 17.72
CA MET A 36 -17.56 26.25 16.50
C MET A 36 -16.25 25.60 16.03
N ASP A 37 -15.15 26.33 16.13
CA ASP A 37 -13.80 25.81 15.84
C ASP A 37 -13.47 24.64 16.78
N ASP A 38 -13.79 24.76 18.09
CA ASP A 38 -13.63 23.66 19.07
C ASP A 38 -14.47 22.42 18.69
N LEU A 39 -15.71 22.63 18.25
CA LEU A 39 -16.60 21.54 17.84
C LEU A 39 -16.04 20.76 16.61
N VAL A 40 -15.46 21.49 15.67
CA VAL A 40 -14.83 20.94 14.48
C VAL A 40 -13.52 20.23 14.83
N ALA A 41 -12.65 20.85 15.63
CA ALA A 41 -11.37 20.30 16.06
C ALA A 41 -11.55 19.00 16.87
N ALA A 42 -12.59 18.95 17.72
CA ALA A 42 -12.93 17.73 18.46
C ALA A 42 -13.56 16.62 17.63
N GLY A 43 -13.80 16.83 16.30
CA GLY A 43 -14.52 15.87 15.45
C GLY A 43 -15.94 15.57 15.93
N ALA A 44 -16.56 16.53 16.61
CA ALA A 44 -17.86 16.35 17.26
C ALA A 44 -19.07 16.66 16.36
N CYS A 45 -18.83 17.08 15.09
CA CYS A 45 -19.87 17.27 14.08
C CYS A 45 -19.53 16.61 12.76
N ASP A 46 -20.56 16.11 12.08
CA ASP A 46 -20.47 15.43 10.79
C ASP A 46 -20.82 16.36 9.62
N VAL A 47 -21.68 17.35 9.87
CA VAL A 47 -22.15 18.37 8.90
C VAL A 47 -22.29 19.69 9.63
N ILE A 48 -21.93 20.79 8.98
CA ILE A 48 -22.10 22.14 9.51
C ILE A 48 -23.24 22.85 8.78
N VAL A 49 -24.12 23.53 9.52
CA VAL A 49 -25.10 24.47 8.98
C VAL A 49 -24.69 25.87 9.43
N LEU A 50 -24.39 26.73 8.46
CA LEU A 50 -23.96 28.12 8.66
C LEU A 50 -25.13 29.07 8.40
N ASP A 51 -25.61 29.71 9.43
CA ASP A 51 -26.63 30.77 9.29
C ASP A 51 -25.94 32.12 9.01
N LEU A 52 -26.20 32.70 7.85
CA LEU A 52 -25.67 34.00 7.46
C LEU A 52 -26.42 35.19 8.04
N ASN A 53 -27.60 34.96 8.60
CA ASN A 53 -28.46 36.00 9.17
C ASN A 53 -28.19 36.22 10.65
N SER A 54 -27.07 36.87 10.99
CA SER A 54 -26.73 37.28 12.34
C SER A 54 -26.64 38.80 12.44
N ASN A 55 -26.94 39.36 13.60
CA ASN A 55 -27.05 40.81 13.79
C ASN A 55 -25.81 41.45 14.44
N HIS A 56 -24.87 40.65 14.96
CA HIS A 56 -23.75 41.16 15.76
C HIS A 56 -22.40 41.15 15.06
N GLU A 57 -22.19 40.27 14.08
CA GLU A 57 -20.95 40.21 13.28
C GLU A 57 -21.11 40.89 11.92
N SER A 58 -20.05 41.53 11.44
CA SER A 58 -20.06 42.06 10.07
C SER A 58 -20.16 40.93 9.05
N LEU A 59 -20.84 41.17 7.92
CA LEU A 59 -21.00 40.19 6.86
C LEU A 59 -19.64 39.69 6.34
N GLN A 60 -18.63 40.58 6.33
CA GLN A 60 -17.28 40.22 5.87
C GLN A 60 -16.58 39.25 6.82
N GLU A 61 -16.70 39.42 8.13
CA GLU A 61 -16.14 38.51 9.14
C GLU A 61 -16.77 37.12 9.03
N ARG A 62 -18.10 37.06 8.85
CA ARG A 62 -18.82 35.79 8.65
C ARG A 62 -18.42 35.09 7.37
N ILE A 63 -18.24 35.80 6.28
CA ILE A 63 -17.75 35.24 5.02
C ILE A 63 -16.33 34.67 5.23
N GLY A 64 -15.46 35.42 5.94
CA GLY A 64 -14.09 34.97 6.26
C GLY A 64 -14.10 33.69 7.11
N PHE A 65 -14.92 33.63 8.16
CA PHE A 65 -15.08 32.45 9.01
C PHE A 65 -15.68 31.25 8.24
N SER A 66 -16.72 31.48 7.47
CA SER A 66 -17.34 30.44 6.65
C SER A 66 -16.35 29.81 5.66
N ARG A 67 -15.48 30.61 5.04
CA ARG A 67 -14.40 30.10 4.17
C ARG A 67 -13.41 29.20 4.93
N ARG A 68 -13.07 29.52 6.18
CA ARG A 68 -12.22 28.66 7.03
C ARG A 68 -12.91 27.34 7.33
N LEU A 69 -14.20 27.37 7.70
CA LEU A 69 -14.98 26.17 7.98
C LEU A 69 -15.17 25.29 6.72
N ILE A 70 -15.38 25.89 5.54
CA ILE A 70 -15.45 25.17 4.27
C ILE A 70 -14.12 24.44 3.96
N ALA A 71 -12.99 25.02 4.36
CA ALA A 71 -11.67 24.41 4.21
C ALA A 71 -11.38 23.27 5.23
N SER A 72 -12.20 23.11 6.28
CA SER A 72 -12.00 22.12 7.35
C SER A 72 -12.37 20.67 7.02
N HIS A 73 -12.66 20.34 5.75
CA HIS A 73 -13.11 19.02 5.29
C HIS A 73 -14.48 18.54 5.83
N VAL A 74 -15.15 19.32 6.70
CA VAL A 74 -16.51 19.04 7.13
C VAL A 74 -17.49 19.70 6.16
N PRO A 75 -18.45 18.98 5.58
CA PRO A 75 -19.39 19.57 4.61
C PRO A 75 -20.24 20.66 5.27
N CYS A 76 -20.25 21.84 4.63
CA CYS A 76 -20.97 23.02 5.12
C CYS A 76 -22.19 23.29 4.24
N ILE A 77 -23.37 23.47 4.87
CA ILE A 77 -24.61 23.94 4.23
C ILE A 77 -24.84 25.38 4.69
N VAL A 78 -25.00 26.27 3.74
CA VAL A 78 -25.24 27.70 4.03
C VAL A 78 -26.72 27.95 4.10
N MET A 79 -27.19 28.60 5.18
CA MET A 79 -28.57 29.02 5.37
C MET A 79 -28.65 30.57 5.33
N ALA A 80 -29.51 31.12 4.49
CA ALA A 80 -29.66 32.56 4.35
C ALA A 80 -31.07 32.93 3.89
N ASP A 81 -31.49 34.16 4.18
CA ASP A 81 -32.69 34.75 3.63
C ASP A 81 -32.49 35.23 2.18
N ASP A 82 -33.57 35.78 1.58
CA ASP A 82 -33.55 36.26 0.20
C ASP A 82 -32.55 37.44 -0.01
N GLY A 83 -32.28 38.24 1.01
CA GLY A 83 -31.34 39.38 0.94
C GLY A 83 -29.89 38.94 0.83
N LEU A 84 -29.53 37.79 1.38
CA LEU A 84 -28.17 37.23 1.37
C LEU A 84 -27.99 36.07 0.38
N ARG A 85 -28.99 35.83 -0.47
CA ARG A 85 -29.00 34.70 -1.42
C ARG A 85 -27.78 34.72 -2.37
N SER A 86 -27.41 35.89 -2.90
CA SER A 86 -26.23 36.01 -3.80
C SER A 86 -24.94 35.60 -3.12
N THR A 87 -24.74 36.03 -1.85
CA THR A 87 -23.59 35.67 -1.02
C THR A 87 -23.55 34.16 -0.73
N ALA A 88 -24.70 33.55 -0.41
CA ALA A 88 -24.78 32.13 -0.18
C ALA A 88 -24.42 31.33 -1.45
N PHE A 89 -24.87 31.75 -2.64
CA PHE A 89 -24.47 31.11 -3.90
C PHE A 89 -22.97 31.24 -4.20
N GLU A 90 -22.34 32.35 -3.86
CA GLU A 90 -20.89 32.50 -3.99
C GLU A 90 -20.14 31.54 -3.06
N MET A 91 -20.63 31.31 -1.85
CA MET A 91 -20.08 30.32 -0.94
C MET A 91 -20.19 28.89 -1.46
N VAL A 92 -21.28 28.56 -2.14
CA VAL A 92 -21.43 27.26 -2.81
C VAL A 92 -20.39 27.11 -3.94
N LYS A 93 -20.14 28.16 -4.71
CA LYS A 93 -19.08 28.14 -5.75
C LYS A 93 -17.67 27.98 -5.16
N THR A 94 -17.44 28.45 -3.93
CA THR A 94 -16.14 28.38 -3.25
C THR A 94 -15.97 27.10 -2.40
N GLY A 95 -16.96 26.18 -2.40
CA GLY A 95 -16.81 24.86 -1.79
C GLY A 95 -17.85 24.46 -0.74
N ALA A 96 -18.82 25.32 -0.40
CA ALA A 96 -19.94 24.88 0.45
C ALA A 96 -20.76 23.79 -0.27
N PHE A 97 -21.24 22.81 0.48
CA PHE A 97 -21.99 21.67 -0.07
C PHE A 97 -23.33 22.08 -0.70
N GLY A 98 -23.96 23.09 -0.14
CA GLY A 98 -25.24 23.58 -0.65
C GLY A 98 -25.75 24.80 0.09
N TYR A 99 -26.88 25.29 -0.38
CA TYR A 99 -27.60 26.43 0.18
C TYR A 99 -29.06 26.05 0.52
N CYS A 100 -29.53 26.49 1.66
CA CYS A 100 -30.97 26.44 2.00
C CYS A 100 -31.50 27.83 2.39
N ARG A 101 -32.78 28.06 2.09
CA ARG A 101 -33.42 29.33 2.47
C ARG A 101 -33.77 29.36 3.95
N ARG A 102 -33.76 30.54 4.55
CA ARG A 102 -34.26 30.77 5.90
C ARG A 102 -35.69 31.37 5.86
N PRO A 103 -36.65 30.81 6.64
CA PRO A 103 -36.58 29.55 7.40
C PRO A 103 -36.50 28.33 6.47
N PRO A 104 -35.75 27.27 6.89
CA PRO A 104 -35.51 26.13 6.02
C PRO A 104 -36.78 25.25 5.87
N SER A 105 -37.01 24.73 4.67
CA SER A 105 -37.89 23.60 4.47
C SER A 105 -37.25 22.37 5.13
N ILE A 106 -37.88 21.81 6.15
CA ILE A 106 -37.35 20.67 6.91
C ILE A 106 -37.10 19.46 6.03
N ARG A 107 -37.96 19.22 5.04
CA ARG A 107 -37.77 18.11 4.08
C ARG A 107 -36.51 18.29 3.24
N ASP A 108 -36.29 19.49 2.72
CA ASP A 108 -35.16 19.78 1.85
C ASP A 108 -33.87 19.78 2.66
N LEU A 109 -33.89 20.36 3.88
CA LEU A 109 -32.73 20.36 4.79
C LEU A 109 -32.35 18.95 5.19
N LYS A 110 -33.27 18.06 5.53
CA LYS A 110 -33.01 16.63 5.81
C LYS A 110 -32.31 15.96 4.64
N THR A 111 -32.81 16.14 3.43
CA THR A 111 -32.24 15.56 2.21
C THR A 111 -30.82 16.07 1.98
N MET A 112 -30.58 17.36 2.18
CA MET A 112 -29.25 17.97 2.02
C MET A 112 -28.26 17.48 3.09
N LEU A 113 -28.68 17.39 4.35
CA LEU A 113 -27.86 16.89 5.46
C LEU A 113 -27.44 15.43 5.23
N SER A 114 -28.38 14.57 4.84
CA SER A 114 -28.09 13.16 4.55
C SER A 114 -27.11 13.02 3.39
N ARG A 115 -27.32 13.75 2.29
CA ARG A 115 -26.39 13.74 1.13
C ARG A 115 -25.02 14.31 1.47
N ALA A 116 -24.96 15.38 2.29
CA ALA A 116 -23.69 15.96 2.73
C ALA A 116 -22.89 14.95 3.57
N TYR A 117 -23.55 14.24 4.47
CA TYR A 117 -22.97 13.21 5.31
C TYR A 117 -22.48 12.01 4.47
N GLU A 118 -23.31 11.47 3.56
CA GLU A 118 -22.95 10.38 2.67
C GLU A 118 -21.74 10.74 1.79
N ASN A 119 -21.73 11.96 1.23
CA ASN A 119 -20.59 12.45 0.44
C ASN A 119 -19.32 12.57 1.27
N SER A 120 -19.41 13.02 2.54
CA SER A 120 -18.28 13.06 3.46
C SER A 120 -17.75 11.67 3.80
N LEU A 121 -18.63 10.69 4.01
CA LEU A 121 -18.23 9.29 4.22
C LEU A 121 -17.54 8.70 2.99
N LEU A 122 -18.08 8.95 1.80
CA LEU A 122 -17.45 8.49 0.55
C LEU A 122 -16.09 9.16 0.33
N LYS A 123 -15.93 10.46 0.62
CA LYS A 123 -14.64 11.14 0.57
C LYS A 123 -13.66 10.56 1.57
N LYS A 124 -14.06 10.36 2.83
CA LYS A 124 -13.23 9.72 3.86
C LYS A 124 -12.83 8.28 3.48
N GLN A 125 -13.74 7.53 2.86
CA GLN A 125 -13.43 6.18 2.35
C GLN A 125 -12.44 6.25 1.17
N LEU A 126 -12.62 7.19 0.25
CA LEU A 126 -11.67 7.44 -0.86
C LEU A 126 -10.31 7.92 -0.34
N GLU A 127 -10.27 8.83 0.62
CA GLU A 127 -9.06 9.30 1.29
C GLU A 127 -8.39 8.17 2.08
N THR A 128 -9.17 7.32 2.77
CA THR A 128 -8.64 6.13 3.46
C THR A 128 -8.10 5.10 2.48
N VAL A 129 -8.72 4.94 1.32
CA VAL A 129 -8.21 4.09 0.23
C VAL A 129 -6.99 4.75 -0.42
N GLN A 130 -7.00 6.07 -0.63
CA GLN A 130 -5.85 6.82 -1.14
C GLN A 130 -4.71 6.88 -0.13
N GLN A 131 -4.97 7.10 1.16
CA GLN A 131 -3.97 7.05 2.24
C GLN A 131 -3.41 5.65 2.45
N ARG A 132 -4.22 4.59 2.28
CA ARG A 132 -3.70 3.21 2.24
C ARG A 132 -2.82 2.95 1.01
N VAL A 133 -2.96 3.74 -0.04
CA VAL A 133 -2.06 3.75 -1.22
C VAL A 133 -0.85 4.67 -0.98
N GLU A 134 -0.99 5.68 -0.12
CA GLU A 134 0.05 6.68 0.20
C GLU A 134 0.78 6.39 1.52
N ASP A 135 0.24 5.48 2.37
CA ASP A 135 0.87 5.12 3.64
C ASP A 135 1.80 3.90 3.41
N PRO A 136 3.13 4.11 3.43
CA PRO A 136 4.11 3.02 3.35
C PRO A 136 3.95 1.99 4.49
N GLY A 137 3.22 2.33 5.56
CA GLY A 137 3.00 1.48 6.73
C GLY A 137 2.13 0.23 6.50
N CYS A 138 1.42 0.10 5.37
CA CYS A 138 0.71 -1.15 5.05
C CYS A 138 1.61 -2.29 4.56
N CYS A 139 2.86 -1.99 4.21
CA CYS A 139 3.86 -2.97 3.80
C CYS A 139 5.09 -2.74 4.67
N ASP A 140 5.10 -3.20 5.91
CA ASP A 140 6.16 -3.00 6.93
C ASP A 140 7.61 -3.19 6.45
N GLN A 141 7.81 -3.68 5.23
CA GLN A 141 9.12 -3.99 4.65
C GLN A 141 9.38 -3.37 3.27
N LEU A 142 8.35 -2.79 2.59
CA LEU A 142 8.54 -2.07 1.33
C LEU A 142 8.68 -0.58 1.61
N ILE A 143 9.87 -0.03 1.33
CA ILE A 143 10.22 1.36 1.63
C ILE A 143 10.40 2.13 0.33
N GLY A 144 9.85 3.35 0.26
CA GLY A 144 10.00 4.27 -0.85
C GLY A 144 8.75 5.09 -1.11
N SER A 145 8.95 6.34 -1.51
CA SER A 145 7.88 7.30 -1.80
C SER A 145 7.92 7.81 -3.24
N SER A 146 8.88 7.35 -4.03
CA SER A 146 9.06 7.71 -5.43
C SER A 146 7.84 7.34 -6.30
N PRO A 147 7.66 7.99 -7.47
CA PRO A 147 6.63 7.64 -8.43
C PRO A 147 6.71 6.18 -8.90
N GLN A 148 7.91 5.60 -8.99
CA GLN A 148 8.16 4.21 -9.34
C GLN A 148 7.60 3.27 -8.27
N MET A 149 7.93 3.49 -7.00
CA MET A 149 7.42 2.70 -5.89
C MET A 149 5.91 2.88 -5.69
N LYS A 150 5.37 4.07 -5.89
CA LYS A 150 3.90 4.28 -5.89
C LYS A 150 3.18 3.42 -6.93
N ARG A 151 3.75 3.22 -8.12
CA ARG A 151 3.19 2.29 -9.12
C ARG A 151 3.22 0.84 -8.63
N VAL A 152 4.29 0.42 -7.96
CA VAL A 152 4.39 -0.92 -7.34
C VAL A 152 3.29 -1.09 -6.29
N TYR A 153 3.12 -0.14 -5.37
CA TYR A 153 2.06 -0.19 -4.35
C TYR A 153 0.66 -0.26 -4.97
N GLN A 154 0.39 0.54 -6.01
CA GLN A 154 -0.90 0.49 -6.72
C GLN A 154 -1.16 -0.89 -7.34
N MET A 155 -0.14 -1.50 -7.95
CA MET A 155 -0.28 -2.84 -8.52
C MET A 155 -0.44 -3.90 -7.44
N VAL A 156 0.32 -3.85 -6.34
CA VAL A 156 0.16 -4.73 -5.18
C VAL A 156 -1.28 -4.66 -4.67
N ASN A 157 -1.81 -3.46 -4.43
CA ASN A 157 -3.20 -3.27 -3.98
C ASN A 157 -4.24 -3.87 -4.94
N ARG A 158 -4.05 -3.68 -6.25
CA ARG A 158 -4.96 -4.23 -7.28
C ARG A 158 -5.00 -5.75 -7.28
N VAL A 159 -3.84 -6.41 -7.09
CA VAL A 159 -3.75 -7.86 -7.18
C VAL A 159 -4.00 -8.58 -5.86
N THR A 160 -3.95 -7.88 -4.73
CA THR A 160 -3.99 -8.45 -3.38
C THR A 160 -5.14 -9.42 -3.16
N ASN A 161 -6.36 -9.07 -3.57
CA ASN A 161 -7.56 -9.89 -3.40
C ASN A 161 -7.93 -10.74 -4.63
N LEU A 162 -7.10 -10.72 -5.68
CA LEU A 162 -7.35 -11.55 -6.86
C LEU A 162 -6.71 -12.94 -6.69
N ASN A 163 -7.46 -13.99 -7.00
CA ASN A 163 -6.91 -15.35 -7.01
C ASN A 163 -6.25 -15.70 -8.37
N ALA A 164 -5.44 -14.76 -8.89
CA ALA A 164 -4.71 -14.93 -10.14
C ALA A 164 -3.21 -15.09 -9.87
N ALA A 165 -2.52 -15.74 -10.80
CA ALA A 165 -1.07 -15.81 -10.82
C ALA A 165 -0.48 -14.39 -10.98
N VAL A 166 0.54 -14.08 -10.21
CA VAL A 166 1.28 -12.81 -10.28
C VAL A 166 2.73 -13.11 -10.64
N LEU A 167 3.25 -12.37 -11.60
CA LEU A 167 4.67 -12.43 -12.00
C LEU A 167 5.36 -11.13 -11.58
N VAL A 168 6.32 -11.21 -10.68
CA VAL A 168 7.18 -10.10 -10.26
C VAL A 168 8.47 -10.16 -11.07
N THR A 169 8.77 -9.12 -11.83
CA THR A 169 10.00 -9.00 -12.62
C THR A 169 10.86 -7.86 -12.11
N GLY A 170 12.17 -7.94 -12.30
CA GLY A 170 13.13 -6.91 -11.91
C GLY A 170 14.49 -7.52 -11.63
N GLU A 171 15.52 -6.69 -11.58
CA GLU A 171 16.90 -7.10 -11.35
C GLU A 171 17.09 -7.85 -10.02
N SER A 172 18.24 -8.51 -9.86
CA SER A 172 18.58 -9.14 -8.58
C SER A 172 18.70 -8.07 -7.49
N GLY A 173 18.20 -8.38 -6.28
CA GLY A 173 18.33 -7.47 -5.14
C GLY A 173 17.33 -6.32 -5.09
N THR A 174 16.34 -6.22 -6.00
CA THR A 174 15.32 -5.14 -6.01
C THR A 174 14.15 -5.35 -5.03
N GLY A 175 14.15 -6.45 -4.24
CA GLY A 175 13.08 -6.69 -3.25
C GLY A 175 11.86 -7.43 -3.79
N LYS A 176 11.98 -8.25 -4.83
CA LYS A 176 10.87 -9.06 -5.40
C LYS A 176 10.14 -9.92 -4.37
N GLU A 177 10.87 -10.51 -3.41
CA GLU A 177 10.27 -11.29 -2.32
C GLU A 177 9.43 -10.40 -1.39
N LEU A 178 9.89 -9.17 -1.09
CA LEU A 178 9.14 -8.22 -0.27
C LEU A 178 7.81 -7.83 -0.93
N ILE A 179 7.80 -7.66 -2.26
CA ILE A 179 6.56 -7.44 -3.04
C ILE A 179 5.61 -8.65 -2.89
N ALA A 180 6.14 -9.87 -2.99
CA ALA A 180 5.32 -11.08 -2.83
C ALA A 180 4.76 -11.22 -1.40
N ARG A 181 5.57 -10.89 -0.38
CA ARG A 181 5.12 -10.84 1.03
C ARG A 181 4.07 -9.76 1.27
N ALA A 182 4.22 -8.60 0.66
CA ALA A 182 3.24 -7.54 0.73
C ALA A 182 1.88 -7.98 0.13
N ILE A 183 1.88 -8.62 -1.04
CA ILE A 183 0.67 -9.19 -1.65
C ILE A 183 -0.01 -10.22 -0.73
N HIS A 184 0.78 -11.05 -0.05
CA HIS A 184 0.26 -12.04 0.88
C HIS A 184 -0.32 -11.40 2.13
N ASN A 185 0.45 -10.54 2.80
CA ASN A 185 0.11 -9.92 4.09
C ASN A 185 -1.10 -8.99 4.01
N MET A 186 -1.26 -8.30 2.90
CA MET A 186 -2.42 -7.43 2.65
C MET A 186 -3.65 -8.19 2.16
N GLY A 187 -3.51 -9.46 1.78
CA GLY A 187 -4.56 -10.26 1.19
C GLY A 187 -5.40 -11.05 2.18
N SER A 188 -6.46 -11.68 1.68
CA SER A 188 -7.33 -12.56 2.45
C SER A 188 -6.61 -13.78 3.04
N ARG A 189 -5.40 -14.08 2.57
CA ARG A 189 -4.56 -15.22 2.98
C ARG A 189 -3.46 -14.82 4.00
N ALA A 190 -3.43 -13.59 4.52
CA ALA A 190 -2.40 -13.08 5.43
C ALA A 190 -2.15 -13.96 6.68
N LYS A 191 -3.18 -14.67 7.15
CA LYS A 191 -3.07 -15.60 8.30
C LYS A 191 -2.74 -17.06 7.90
N ARG A 192 -2.52 -17.32 6.62
CA ARG A 192 -2.17 -18.63 6.06
C ARG A 192 -0.67 -18.72 5.82
N PRO A 193 -0.12 -19.93 5.58
CA PRO A 193 1.30 -20.08 5.30
C PRO A 193 1.76 -19.26 4.06
N PHE A 194 2.93 -18.63 4.17
CA PHE A 194 3.68 -18.09 3.04
C PHE A 194 4.94 -18.96 2.87
N VAL A 195 4.99 -19.72 1.79
CA VAL A 195 6.12 -20.60 1.47
C VAL A 195 6.90 -19.97 0.32
N ALA A 196 8.17 -19.62 0.59
CA ALA A 196 9.08 -19.06 -0.41
C ALA A 196 10.12 -20.11 -0.84
N VAL A 197 10.31 -20.23 -2.14
CA VAL A 197 11.24 -21.20 -2.74
C VAL A 197 12.04 -20.50 -3.82
N SER A 198 13.37 -20.50 -3.69
CA SER A 198 14.28 -20.08 -4.76
C SER A 198 14.61 -21.28 -5.65
N CYS A 199 14.08 -21.26 -6.88
CA CYS A 199 14.29 -22.36 -7.83
C CYS A 199 15.75 -22.50 -8.26
N GLY A 200 16.50 -21.38 -8.32
CA GLY A 200 17.92 -21.39 -8.66
C GLY A 200 18.84 -21.94 -7.57
N ALA A 201 18.35 -21.95 -6.30
CA ALA A 201 19.14 -22.47 -5.17
C ALA A 201 19.06 -24.01 -5.02
N ILE A 202 18.11 -24.68 -5.69
CA ILE A 202 17.87 -26.11 -5.57
C ILE A 202 18.48 -26.80 -6.79
N PRO A 203 19.29 -27.87 -6.62
CA PRO A 203 19.80 -28.65 -7.75
C PRO A 203 18.65 -29.13 -8.67
N GLU A 204 18.88 -29.08 -9.97
CA GLU A 204 17.88 -29.47 -10.99
C GLU A 204 17.30 -30.87 -10.75
N THR A 205 18.12 -31.79 -10.28
CA THR A 205 17.71 -33.18 -9.97
C THR A 205 16.80 -33.32 -8.77
N LEU A 206 16.75 -32.32 -7.90
CA LEU A 206 15.95 -32.35 -6.66
C LEU A 206 14.75 -31.41 -6.70
N ILE A 207 14.76 -30.43 -7.60
CA ILE A 207 13.72 -29.37 -7.64
C ILE A 207 12.30 -29.95 -7.74
N GLU A 208 12.12 -31.02 -8.50
CA GLU A 208 10.80 -31.65 -8.62
C GLU A 208 10.35 -32.32 -7.33
N ALA A 209 11.28 -33.05 -6.67
CA ALA A 209 11.00 -33.72 -5.40
C ALA A 209 10.68 -32.70 -4.29
N GLU A 210 11.36 -31.56 -4.27
CA GLU A 210 11.09 -30.48 -3.33
C GLU A 210 9.77 -29.76 -3.64
N LEU A 211 9.46 -29.49 -4.92
CA LEU A 211 8.20 -28.80 -5.30
C LEU A 211 6.97 -29.68 -5.08
N PHE A 212 7.00 -30.91 -5.63
CA PHE A 212 5.81 -31.78 -5.69
C PHE A 212 5.76 -32.84 -4.60
N GLY A 213 6.87 -33.06 -3.85
CA GLY A 213 6.99 -34.13 -2.89
C GLY A 213 7.25 -35.49 -3.55
N HIS A 214 7.52 -36.50 -2.74
CA HIS A 214 7.77 -37.88 -3.22
C HIS A 214 7.22 -38.91 -2.26
N GLU A 215 6.84 -40.06 -2.81
CA GLU A 215 6.53 -41.28 -2.04
C GLU A 215 7.81 -42.10 -1.77
N LYS A 216 7.71 -43.04 -0.83
CA LYS A 216 8.79 -43.98 -0.53
C LYS A 216 9.17 -44.76 -1.80
N GLY A 217 10.46 -44.75 -2.13
CA GLY A 217 10.98 -45.50 -3.30
C GLY A 217 10.81 -44.77 -4.63
N ALA A 218 10.42 -43.51 -4.67
CA ALA A 218 10.25 -42.74 -5.90
C ALA A 218 11.54 -42.58 -6.72
N PHE A 219 12.71 -42.55 -6.05
CA PHE A 219 14.05 -42.58 -6.66
C PHE A 219 15.08 -43.18 -5.69
N THR A 220 16.26 -43.49 -6.18
CA THR A 220 17.33 -44.15 -5.41
C THR A 220 17.72 -43.31 -4.20
N GLY A 221 17.61 -43.90 -2.98
CA GLY A 221 17.94 -43.25 -1.70
C GLY A 221 16.75 -42.68 -0.91
N THR A 222 15.51 -42.75 -1.44
CA THR A 222 14.33 -42.31 -0.69
C THR A 222 13.84 -43.35 0.31
N VAL A 223 14.04 -43.07 1.62
CA VAL A 223 13.66 -43.98 2.73
C VAL A 223 12.21 -43.76 3.17
N GLY A 224 11.64 -42.56 2.97
CA GLY A 224 10.31 -42.17 3.40
C GLY A 224 9.56 -41.35 2.36
N ALA A 225 8.27 -41.11 2.56
CA ALA A 225 7.50 -40.12 1.82
C ALA A 225 7.75 -38.70 2.41
N ARG A 226 7.78 -37.69 1.56
CA ARG A 226 7.95 -36.29 1.97
C ARG A 226 7.01 -35.38 1.19
N GLU A 227 6.36 -34.44 1.92
CA GLU A 227 5.52 -33.42 1.34
C GLU A 227 6.35 -32.38 0.60
N GLY A 228 5.88 -31.98 -0.60
CA GLY A 228 6.48 -30.90 -1.38
C GLY A 228 5.96 -29.53 -0.99
N TYR A 229 6.62 -28.48 -1.52
CA TYR A 229 6.26 -27.09 -1.23
C TYR A 229 4.83 -26.73 -1.65
N PHE A 230 4.29 -27.35 -2.69
CA PHE A 230 2.88 -27.18 -3.07
C PHE A 230 1.90 -27.67 -1.98
N GLU A 231 2.23 -28.75 -1.28
CA GLU A 231 1.43 -29.24 -0.16
C GLU A 231 1.61 -28.36 1.08
N GLN A 232 2.86 -27.98 1.41
CA GLN A 232 3.20 -27.14 2.56
C GLN A 232 2.52 -25.76 2.48
N ALA A 233 2.35 -25.20 1.29
CA ALA A 233 1.66 -23.94 1.09
C ALA A 233 0.14 -24.03 1.41
N GLY A 234 -0.46 -25.20 1.30
CA GLY A 234 -1.86 -25.45 1.64
C GLY A 234 -2.83 -24.45 0.98
N ASP A 235 -3.64 -23.78 1.82
CA ASP A 235 -4.54 -22.69 1.40
C ASP A 235 -3.85 -21.31 1.41
N GLY A 236 -2.53 -21.27 1.61
CA GLY A 236 -1.72 -20.06 1.72
C GLY A 236 -1.23 -19.51 0.38
N THR A 237 0.03 -19.08 0.36
CA THR A 237 0.71 -18.55 -0.83
C THR A 237 2.02 -19.29 -1.04
N LEU A 238 2.27 -19.73 -2.26
CA LEU A 238 3.55 -20.26 -2.70
C LEU A 238 4.23 -19.23 -3.60
N PHE A 239 5.39 -18.77 -3.16
CA PHE A 239 6.25 -17.86 -3.91
C PHE A 239 7.41 -18.65 -4.53
N LEU A 240 7.48 -18.63 -5.87
CA LEU A 240 8.54 -19.28 -6.63
C LEU A 240 9.46 -18.22 -7.21
N ASP A 241 10.60 -18.02 -6.59
CA ASP A 241 11.63 -17.11 -7.08
C ASP A 241 12.51 -17.79 -8.14
N GLU A 242 13.04 -16.97 -9.04
CA GLU A 242 13.93 -17.39 -10.13
C GLU A 242 13.30 -18.48 -11.03
N ILE A 243 12.00 -18.29 -11.40
CA ILE A 243 11.25 -19.21 -12.24
C ILE A 243 11.91 -19.45 -13.61
N GLY A 244 12.72 -18.49 -14.08
CA GLY A 244 13.49 -18.58 -15.33
C GLY A 244 14.63 -19.60 -15.30
N ASP A 245 14.98 -20.18 -14.13
CA ASP A 245 16.04 -21.16 -13.97
C ASP A 245 15.52 -22.60 -13.98
N LEU A 246 14.19 -22.79 -14.04
CA LEU A 246 13.61 -24.13 -14.12
C LEU A 246 13.98 -24.81 -15.45
N SER A 247 14.30 -26.10 -15.38
CA SER A 247 14.47 -26.93 -16.58
C SER A 247 13.16 -27.08 -17.37
N LEU A 248 13.25 -27.28 -18.67
CA LEU A 248 12.08 -27.49 -19.53
C LEU A 248 11.18 -28.63 -19.04
N PHE A 249 11.75 -29.64 -18.43
CA PHE A 249 11.01 -30.77 -17.88
C PHE A 249 10.16 -30.36 -16.66
N THR A 250 10.73 -29.61 -15.74
CA THR A 250 9.99 -29.06 -14.58
C THR A 250 8.93 -28.05 -15.03
N GLN A 251 9.24 -27.23 -16.06
CA GLN A 251 8.26 -26.30 -16.64
C GLN A 251 7.01 -27.02 -17.19
N VAL A 252 7.16 -28.20 -17.81
CA VAL A 252 6.01 -29.01 -18.29
C VAL A 252 5.13 -29.45 -17.12
N LYS A 253 5.72 -29.91 -16.03
CA LYS A 253 4.95 -30.32 -14.84
C LYS A 253 4.25 -29.14 -14.20
N LEU A 254 4.96 -28.01 -14.04
CA LEU A 254 4.37 -26.78 -13.49
C LEU A 254 3.19 -26.30 -14.35
N LEU A 255 3.31 -26.34 -15.67
CA LEU A 255 2.21 -25.99 -16.58
C LEU A 255 0.98 -26.86 -16.36
N ARG A 256 1.17 -28.17 -16.21
CA ARG A 256 0.04 -29.10 -15.92
C ARG A 256 -0.65 -28.73 -14.61
N VAL A 257 0.12 -28.45 -13.56
CA VAL A 257 -0.44 -28.02 -12.26
C VAL A 257 -1.25 -26.73 -12.39
N LEU A 258 -0.74 -25.74 -13.13
CA LEU A 258 -1.44 -24.48 -13.39
C LEU A 258 -2.71 -24.63 -14.24
N GLN A 259 -2.77 -25.64 -15.10
CA GLN A 259 -3.93 -25.91 -15.95
C GLN A 259 -5.00 -26.72 -15.24
N GLN A 260 -4.60 -27.76 -14.52
CA GLN A 260 -5.49 -28.71 -13.87
C GLN A 260 -5.87 -28.30 -12.44
N MET A 261 -5.09 -27.38 -11.82
CA MET A 261 -5.22 -27.00 -10.43
C MET A 261 -5.09 -28.19 -9.48
N GLU A 262 -4.30 -29.18 -9.89
CA GLU A 262 -3.96 -30.38 -9.11
C GLU A 262 -2.58 -30.91 -9.51
N PHE A 263 -1.97 -31.69 -8.62
CA PHE A 263 -0.66 -32.30 -8.84
C PHE A 263 -0.58 -33.66 -8.14
N SER A 264 0.48 -34.43 -8.39
CA SER A 264 0.78 -35.68 -7.68
C SER A 264 2.21 -35.69 -7.20
N ARG A 265 2.47 -36.41 -6.12
CA ARG A 265 3.85 -36.66 -5.65
C ARG A 265 4.58 -37.55 -6.66
N LEU A 266 5.90 -37.41 -6.67
CA LEU A 266 6.76 -38.32 -7.46
C LEU A 266 6.57 -39.76 -6.98
N GLY A 267 6.37 -40.67 -7.91
CA GLY A 267 6.09 -42.08 -7.60
C GLY A 267 4.63 -42.36 -7.17
N SER A 268 3.72 -41.42 -7.33
CA SER A 268 2.30 -41.56 -6.99
C SER A 268 1.39 -41.05 -8.11
N ASN A 269 0.25 -41.71 -8.29
CA ASN A 269 -0.82 -41.25 -9.17
C ASN A 269 -1.97 -40.56 -8.40
N LYS A 270 -1.83 -40.41 -7.08
CA LYS A 270 -2.85 -39.75 -6.25
C LYS A 270 -2.83 -38.24 -6.53
N LEU A 271 -3.95 -37.71 -7.02
CA LEU A 271 -4.12 -36.29 -7.28
C LEU A 271 -4.38 -35.52 -6.01
N ILE A 272 -3.69 -34.40 -5.84
CA ILE A 272 -3.77 -33.48 -4.72
C ILE A 272 -4.19 -32.12 -5.28
N PRO A 273 -5.31 -31.51 -4.82
CA PRO A 273 -5.76 -30.24 -5.34
C PRO A 273 -4.82 -29.10 -4.94
N LEU A 274 -4.47 -28.23 -5.91
CA LEU A 274 -3.74 -27.00 -5.66
C LEU A 274 -4.69 -25.93 -5.09
N ARG A 275 -4.48 -25.53 -3.85
CA ARG A 275 -5.26 -24.49 -3.17
C ARG A 275 -4.47 -23.21 -2.94
N ALA A 276 -3.14 -23.30 -2.98
CA ALA A 276 -2.26 -22.17 -2.77
C ALA A 276 -2.41 -21.12 -3.89
N ARG A 277 -2.30 -19.85 -3.51
CA ARG A 277 -2.07 -18.75 -4.46
C ARG A 277 -0.62 -18.80 -4.92
N LEU A 278 -0.39 -18.63 -6.22
CA LEU A 278 0.95 -18.66 -6.79
C LEU A 278 1.43 -17.26 -7.13
N ILE A 279 2.65 -16.95 -6.68
CA ILE A 279 3.39 -15.75 -7.04
C ILE A 279 4.75 -16.22 -7.58
N PHE A 280 5.12 -15.71 -8.74
CA PHE A 280 6.36 -16.03 -9.43
C PHE A 280 7.27 -14.83 -9.45
N ALA A 281 8.59 -15.04 -9.40
CA ALA A 281 9.54 -13.96 -9.61
C ALA A 281 10.69 -14.40 -10.52
N THR A 282 11.29 -13.43 -11.20
CA THR A 282 12.48 -13.65 -12.02
C THR A 282 13.22 -12.33 -12.28
N HIS A 283 14.53 -12.41 -12.37
CA HIS A 283 15.37 -11.33 -12.88
C HIS A 283 15.65 -11.49 -14.40
N ARG A 284 15.33 -12.65 -14.99
CA ARG A 284 15.58 -12.92 -16.39
C ARG A 284 14.45 -12.42 -17.29
N ASN A 285 14.80 -12.06 -18.51
CA ASN A 285 13.83 -11.75 -19.55
C ASN A 285 13.20 -13.06 -20.10
N LEU A 286 12.01 -13.41 -19.58
CA LEU A 286 11.33 -14.65 -19.99
C LEU A 286 10.98 -14.64 -21.48
N ALA A 287 10.67 -13.50 -22.09
CA ALA A 287 10.37 -13.43 -23.53
C ALA A 287 11.60 -13.80 -24.37
N GLN A 288 12.78 -13.36 -23.95
CA GLN A 288 14.04 -13.76 -24.57
C GLN A 288 14.31 -15.26 -24.38
N LEU A 289 14.10 -15.80 -23.17
CA LEU A 289 14.27 -17.23 -22.91
C LEU A 289 13.29 -18.09 -23.74
N VAL A 290 12.08 -17.59 -24.02
CA VAL A 290 11.14 -18.24 -24.94
C VAL A 290 11.70 -18.25 -26.37
N ALA A 291 12.24 -17.13 -26.85
CA ALA A 291 12.84 -17.05 -28.18
C ALA A 291 14.08 -17.98 -28.32
N GLU A 292 14.83 -18.14 -27.24
CA GLU A 292 15.99 -19.06 -27.16
C GLU A 292 15.61 -20.54 -26.96
N GLY A 293 14.30 -20.85 -26.80
CA GLY A 293 13.82 -22.19 -26.51
C GLY A 293 14.16 -22.72 -25.10
N LYS A 294 14.60 -21.88 -24.19
CA LYS A 294 14.94 -22.20 -22.79
C LYS A 294 13.74 -22.08 -21.84
N PHE A 295 12.69 -21.40 -22.25
CA PHE A 295 11.44 -21.29 -21.52
C PHE A 295 10.25 -21.58 -22.44
N ARG A 296 9.26 -22.32 -21.95
CA ARG A 296 8.11 -22.70 -22.76
C ARG A 296 7.15 -21.50 -22.92
N GLN A 297 6.70 -21.28 -24.13
CA GLN A 297 5.76 -20.20 -24.47
C GLN A 297 4.40 -20.37 -23.77
N ASP A 298 3.90 -21.61 -23.66
CA ASP A 298 2.62 -21.90 -23.02
C ASP A 298 2.65 -21.61 -21.51
N LEU A 299 3.74 -21.93 -20.83
CA LEU A 299 3.94 -21.59 -19.43
C LEU A 299 4.07 -20.06 -19.25
N PHE A 300 4.82 -19.38 -20.12
CA PHE A 300 4.97 -17.92 -20.07
C PHE A 300 3.62 -17.22 -20.07
N TYR A 301 2.72 -17.55 -21.01
CA TYR A 301 1.39 -16.93 -21.05
C TYR A 301 0.52 -17.30 -19.84
N ARG A 302 0.72 -18.45 -19.22
CA ARG A 302 -0.06 -18.89 -18.06
C ARG A 302 0.35 -18.17 -16.77
N ILE A 303 1.64 -17.82 -16.60
CA ILE A 303 2.14 -17.10 -15.40
C ILE A 303 2.13 -15.58 -15.58
N ASN A 304 2.20 -15.08 -16.80
CA ASN A 304 2.26 -13.63 -17.11
C ASN A 304 0.86 -13.02 -17.25
N VAL A 305 -0.04 -13.31 -16.30
CA VAL A 305 -1.41 -12.75 -16.27
C VAL A 305 -1.42 -11.37 -15.62
N MET A 306 -0.77 -11.25 -14.47
CA MET A 306 -0.60 -9.97 -13.74
C MET A 306 0.89 -9.77 -13.50
N ARG A 307 1.46 -8.75 -14.15
CA ARG A 307 2.88 -8.44 -14.02
C ARG A 307 3.09 -7.23 -13.11
N ILE A 308 4.01 -7.37 -12.15
CA ILE A 308 4.53 -6.27 -11.32
C ILE A 308 6.02 -6.13 -11.62
N GLU A 309 6.44 -4.94 -11.98
CA GLU A 309 7.84 -4.62 -12.21
C GLU A 309 8.41 -3.99 -10.96
N SER A 310 9.47 -4.62 -10.41
CA SER A 310 10.25 -4.09 -9.30
C SER A 310 11.34 -3.20 -9.90
N PRO A 311 11.31 -1.88 -9.65
CA PRO A 311 12.27 -0.97 -10.25
C PRO A 311 13.68 -1.22 -9.70
N SER A 312 14.71 -0.94 -10.50
CA SER A 312 16.09 -0.91 -10.02
C SER A 312 16.30 0.28 -9.10
N LEU A 313 17.24 0.16 -8.14
CA LEU A 313 17.52 1.24 -7.18
C LEU A 313 17.99 2.52 -7.88
N GLN A 314 18.67 2.37 -9.03
CA GLN A 314 19.11 3.46 -9.87
C GLN A 314 17.93 4.26 -10.48
N GLU A 315 16.76 3.64 -10.69
CA GLU A 315 15.57 4.31 -11.24
C GLU A 315 14.83 5.18 -10.20
N HIS A 316 15.12 5.00 -8.89
CA HIS A 316 14.49 5.78 -7.81
C HIS A 316 15.49 6.22 -6.73
N PRO A 317 16.51 7.00 -7.07
CA PRO A 317 17.56 7.45 -6.15
C PRO A 317 17.00 8.30 -4.98
N ASP A 318 15.83 8.91 -5.15
CA ASP A 318 15.15 9.70 -4.11
C ASP A 318 14.71 8.84 -2.91
N ASP A 319 14.57 7.54 -3.07
CA ASP A 319 14.20 6.62 -1.98
C ASP A 319 15.41 6.13 -1.19
N ILE A 320 16.64 6.28 -1.72
CA ILE A 320 17.88 5.78 -1.08
C ILE A 320 18.06 6.32 0.35
N PRO A 321 17.86 7.61 0.63
CA PRO A 321 17.99 8.12 1.99
C PRO A 321 17.09 7.40 2.99
N GLN A 322 15.82 7.21 2.63
CA GLN A 322 14.84 6.54 3.49
C GLN A 322 15.18 5.05 3.71
N ILE A 323 15.66 4.38 2.67
CA ILE A 323 16.11 2.97 2.76
C ILE A 323 17.38 2.87 3.62
N ALA A 324 18.33 3.78 3.45
CA ALA A 324 19.55 3.82 4.24
C ALA A 324 19.29 4.10 5.73
N GLU A 325 18.39 5.03 6.04
CA GLU A 325 17.95 5.30 7.41
C GLU A 325 17.28 4.09 8.05
N HIS A 326 16.44 3.36 7.29
CA HIS A 326 15.84 2.11 7.77
C HIS A 326 16.92 1.10 8.16
N PHE A 327 17.92 0.86 7.30
CA PHE A 327 19.02 -0.06 7.61
C PHE A 327 19.87 0.45 8.77
N LEU A 328 20.10 1.77 8.88
CA LEU A 328 20.80 2.35 10.02
C LEU A 328 20.09 1.97 11.33
N HIS A 329 18.80 2.21 11.43
CA HIS A 329 18.02 1.87 12.62
C HIS A 329 17.98 0.38 12.92
N GLN A 330 17.75 -0.44 11.89
CA GLN A 330 17.69 -1.89 12.03
C GLN A 330 19.01 -2.46 12.55
N TYR A 331 20.14 -2.09 11.95
CA TYR A 331 21.45 -2.63 12.30
C TYR A 331 22.05 -1.98 13.55
N SER A 332 21.73 -0.72 13.86
CA SER A 332 22.07 -0.09 15.14
C SER A 332 21.48 -0.87 16.31
N GLN A 333 20.24 -1.29 16.20
CA GLN A 333 19.58 -2.13 17.20
C GLN A 333 20.20 -3.54 17.25
N THR A 334 20.39 -4.17 16.09
CA THR A 334 20.90 -5.54 15.99
C THR A 334 22.32 -5.67 16.58
N PHE A 335 23.19 -4.70 16.29
CA PHE A 335 24.57 -4.69 16.77
C PHE A 335 24.79 -3.93 18.08
N GLN A 336 23.71 -3.40 18.66
CA GLN A 336 23.75 -2.58 19.90
C GLN A 336 24.73 -1.41 19.78
N LYS A 337 24.87 -0.84 18.58
CA LYS A 337 25.69 0.34 18.31
C LYS A 337 24.79 1.59 18.32
N PRO A 338 25.12 2.63 19.10
CA PRO A 338 24.32 3.85 19.14
C PRO A 338 24.65 4.74 17.92
N MET A 339 24.14 4.33 16.74
CA MET A 339 24.23 5.12 15.51
C MET A 339 22.88 5.79 15.28
N ASP A 340 22.88 7.12 15.21
CA ASP A 340 21.64 7.90 15.22
C ASP A 340 21.38 8.60 13.88
N THR A 341 22.43 8.94 13.12
CA THR A 341 22.33 9.78 11.92
C THR A 341 23.31 9.35 10.82
N ILE A 342 22.99 9.73 9.59
CA ILE A 342 23.85 9.63 8.41
C ILE A 342 24.23 11.06 8.01
N GLU A 343 25.50 11.31 7.75
CA GLU A 343 25.99 12.61 7.31
C GLU A 343 25.46 12.96 5.91
N PRO A 344 25.15 14.25 5.60
CA PRO A 344 24.61 14.62 4.28
C PRO A 344 25.51 14.23 3.11
N GLU A 345 26.83 14.30 3.28
CA GLU A 345 27.83 13.88 2.30
C GLU A 345 27.76 12.37 2.03
N ALA A 346 27.52 11.57 3.07
CA ALA A 346 27.32 10.12 2.94
C ALA A 346 26.03 9.81 2.15
N ILE A 347 24.94 10.54 2.42
CA ILE A 347 23.69 10.41 1.66
C ILE A 347 23.89 10.72 0.18
N GLN A 348 24.60 11.82 -0.14
CA GLN A 348 24.89 12.18 -1.53
C GLN A 348 25.72 11.11 -2.23
N LEU A 349 26.70 10.54 -1.54
CA LEU A 349 27.52 9.45 -2.07
C LEU A 349 26.67 8.22 -2.38
N LEU A 350 25.77 7.83 -1.47
CA LEU A 350 24.85 6.71 -1.66
C LEU A 350 23.90 6.96 -2.86
N GLN A 351 23.38 8.17 -3.02
CA GLN A 351 22.46 8.50 -4.12
C GLN A 351 23.13 8.50 -5.50
N ASN A 352 24.41 8.83 -5.57
CA ASN A 352 25.16 8.91 -6.82
C ASN A 352 25.76 7.55 -7.26
N TYR A 353 25.78 6.54 -6.39
CA TYR A 353 26.32 5.23 -6.72
C TYR A 353 25.32 4.41 -7.58
N PRO A 354 25.77 3.65 -8.60
CA PRO A 354 24.89 2.98 -9.56
C PRO A 354 24.17 1.73 -9.04
N TRP A 355 24.55 1.18 -7.89
CA TRP A 355 23.93 0.04 -7.22
C TRP A 355 23.66 -1.19 -8.11
N PRO A 356 24.67 -1.82 -8.73
CA PRO A 356 24.48 -3.01 -9.58
C PRO A 356 23.82 -4.19 -8.83
N GLY A 357 23.99 -4.29 -7.51
CA GLY A 357 23.30 -5.25 -6.65
C GLY A 357 22.04 -4.72 -5.97
N ASN A 358 21.57 -3.51 -6.38
CA ASN A 358 20.35 -2.87 -5.90
C ASN A 358 20.28 -2.76 -4.35
N VAL A 359 19.09 -2.95 -3.77
CA VAL A 359 18.85 -2.82 -2.33
C VAL A 359 19.67 -3.83 -1.52
N ARG A 360 19.93 -5.03 -2.07
CA ARG A 360 20.79 -6.04 -1.39
C ARG A 360 22.22 -5.57 -1.23
N GLU A 361 22.77 -4.87 -2.23
CA GLU A 361 24.11 -4.29 -2.13
C GLU A 361 24.12 -3.12 -1.15
N LEU A 362 23.13 -2.22 -1.22
CA LEU A 362 22.98 -1.12 -0.26
C LEU A 362 22.90 -1.65 1.18
N GLU A 363 22.10 -2.68 1.42
CA GLU A 363 21.98 -3.33 2.73
C GLU A 363 23.35 -3.82 3.24
N ASN A 364 24.12 -4.53 2.40
CA ASN A 364 25.45 -5.03 2.75
C ASN A 364 26.46 -3.90 3.03
N VAL A 365 26.41 -2.81 2.24
CA VAL A 365 27.24 -1.63 2.45
C VAL A 365 26.92 -0.97 3.77
N MET A 366 25.63 -0.72 4.04
CA MET A 366 25.16 -0.12 5.29
C MET A 366 25.52 -0.99 6.50
N GLN A 367 25.28 -2.29 6.43
CA GLN A 367 25.63 -3.24 7.48
C GLN A 367 27.12 -3.18 7.81
N ARG A 368 28.00 -3.23 6.81
CA ARG A 368 29.45 -3.16 6.98
C ARG A 368 29.88 -1.83 7.57
N ALA A 369 29.36 -0.74 7.03
CA ALA A 369 29.67 0.61 7.48
C ALA A 369 29.29 0.83 8.96
N ILE A 370 28.10 0.37 9.37
CA ILE A 370 27.64 0.45 10.76
C ILE A 370 28.54 -0.37 11.70
N ILE A 371 28.97 -1.57 11.28
CA ILE A 371 29.89 -2.40 12.09
C ILE A 371 31.22 -1.69 12.30
N LEU A 372 31.78 -1.06 11.27
CA LEU A 372 33.16 -0.51 11.30
C LEU A 372 33.21 0.95 11.79
N ALA A 373 32.15 1.74 11.63
CA ALA A 373 32.15 3.15 12.02
C ALA A 373 32.44 3.35 13.51
N PRO A 374 33.37 4.26 13.89
CA PRO A 374 33.78 4.45 15.28
C PRO A 374 32.85 5.34 16.10
N GLY A 375 31.93 6.06 15.45
CA GLY A 375 31.10 7.12 16.07
C GLY A 375 29.61 6.81 16.15
N LYS A 376 28.81 7.85 16.40
CA LYS A 376 27.34 7.80 16.40
C LYS A 376 26.74 8.26 15.09
N THR A 377 27.53 8.86 14.22
CA THR A 377 27.12 9.36 12.89
C THR A 377 27.88 8.62 11.83
N LEU A 378 27.18 8.09 10.82
CA LEU A 378 27.76 7.42 9.68
C LEU A 378 28.29 8.46 8.70
N ARG A 379 29.57 8.41 8.37
CA ARG A 379 30.27 9.35 7.49
C ARG A 379 30.52 8.75 6.12
N ALA A 380 30.82 9.61 5.15
CA ALA A 380 31.18 9.18 3.79
C ALA A 380 32.39 8.23 3.78
N ASP A 381 33.41 8.48 4.63
CA ASP A 381 34.62 7.65 4.75
C ASP A 381 34.33 6.25 5.34
N ASP A 382 33.22 6.07 6.05
CA ASP A 382 32.80 4.77 6.59
C ASP A 382 32.18 3.87 5.51
N LEU A 383 31.77 4.46 4.37
CA LEU A 383 31.14 3.74 3.26
C LEU A 383 32.19 3.13 2.33
N SER A 384 32.35 1.82 2.36
CA SER A 384 33.24 1.08 1.45
C SER A 384 32.47 0.80 0.14
N LEU A 385 32.40 1.79 -0.75
CA LEU A 385 31.82 1.63 -2.09
C LEU A 385 32.93 1.24 -3.07
N THR A 386 32.84 0.05 -3.66
CA THR A 386 33.79 -0.42 -4.68
C THR A 386 33.21 -0.04 -6.05
N LEU A 387 33.94 0.78 -6.81
CA LEU A 387 33.47 1.18 -8.15
C LEU A 387 33.47 -0.03 -9.09
N PRO A 388 32.53 -0.09 -10.06
CA PRO A 388 32.41 -1.21 -11.01
C PRO A 388 33.64 -1.48 -11.85
N GLU A 389 34.53 -0.49 -12.04
CA GLU A 389 35.80 -0.62 -12.78
C GLU A 389 36.78 -1.63 -12.16
N GLU A 390 36.62 -1.95 -10.86
CA GLU A 390 37.45 -2.95 -10.18
C GLU A 390 36.98 -4.40 -10.40
N PHE A 391 35.79 -4.60 -10.94
CA PHE A 391 35.25 -5.94 -11.20
C PHE A 391 35.50 -6.45 -12.63
N GLY A 392 36.10 -5.65 -13.53
CA GLY A 392 36.49 -6.12 -14.86
C GLY A 392 35.33 -6.57 -15.75
N LEU A 393 34.15 -5.97 -15.60
CA LEU A 393 32.95 -6.21 -16.41
C LEU A 393 32.79 -5.15 -17.50
#